data_a9ae59b6e2f1781aa54fa9ed0e433ddd
#
_entry.id   a9ae59b6e2f1781aa54fa9ed0e433ddd
#
_cell.length_a   1.000
_cell.length_b   1.000
_cell.length_c   1.000
_cell.angle_alpha   90.00
_cell.angle_beta   90.00
_cell.angle_gamma   90.00
#
_symmetry.space_group_name_H-M   'P 1'
#
loop_
_entity.id
_entity.type
_entity.pdbx_description
1 polymer ?
#
loop_
_entity_poly.entity_id
_entity_poly.type
_entity_poly.pdbx_seq_one_letter_code
_entity_poly.pdbx_strand_id
1 'polypeptide(L)'
;MKTFPASQLIINADGSAFHLHLKPEFLADKVILVGDQDRVNMVASFFDEGSIECDVQSREFHTITGKFNGKRISCISTGIGTDNCDIVMNEIDALANIDFNTRQEKENKRCLDIVRI
;
A
#
# COMPACT_ATOMS: atom_id res chain seq x y z
N MET A 1 -0.66 -24.38 0.84
CA MET A 1 -0.49 -22.93 1.00
C MET A 1 -0.62 -22.53 2.46
N LYS A 2 0.16 -21.54 2.87
CA LYS A 2 0.15 -21.06 4.25
C LYS A 2 -1.09 -20.19 4.50
N THR A 3 -1.77 -20.43 5.63
CA THR A 3 -2.90 -19.63 6.07
C THR A 3 -2.46 -18.69 7.20
N PHE A 4 -2.85 -17.44 7.13
CA PHE A 4 -2.47 -16.42 8.12
C PHE A 4 -3.63 -16.15 9.06
N PRO A 5 -3.50 -16.47 10.37
CA PRO A 5 -4.57 -16.20 11.33
C PRO A 5 -4.72 -14.69 11.61
N ALA A 6 -5.85 -14.32 12.20
CA ALA A 6 -6.14 -12.91 12.51
C ALA A 6 -5.07 -12.26 13.40
N SER A 7 -4.37 -13.03 14.22
CA SER A 7 -3.29 -12.51 15.08
C SER A 7 -2.06 -12.09 14.30
N GLN A 8 -1.83 -12.65 13.11
CA GLN A 8 -0.69 -12.33 12.26
C GLN A 8 -1.05 -11.39 11.11
N LEU A 9 -2.29 -11.47 10.64
CA LEU A 9 -2.78 -10.63 9.54
C LEU A 9 -4.12 -10.04 9.95
N ILE A 10 -4.11 -8.78 10.32
CA ILE A 10 -5.33 -8.07 10.72
C ILE A 10 -5.92 -7.41 9.49
N ILE A 11 -7.17 -7.76 9.18
CA ILE A 11 -7.91 -7.21 8.05
C ILE A 11 -9.12 -6.46 8.61
N ASN A 12 -9.30 -5.21 8.17
CA ASN A 12 -10.45 -4.41 8.58
C ASN A 12 -11.74 -4.97 7.98
N ALA A 13 -12.88 -4.58 8.57
CA ALA A 13 -14.19 -5.06 8.13
C ALA A 13 -14.48 -4.75 6.66
N ASP A 14 -13.90 -3.68 6.11
CA ASP A 14 -14.07 -3.31 4.71
C ASP A 14 -13.11 -4.06 3.76
N GLY A 15 -12.27 -4.95 4.28
CA GLY A 15 -11.31 -5.71 3.49
C GLY A 15 -9.96 -5.02 3.29
N SER A 16 -9.72 -3.90 3.98
CA SER A 16 -8.44 -3.18 3.87
C SER A 16 -7.42 -3.65 4.90
N ALA A 17 -6.13 -3.38 4.63
CA ALA A 17 -5.05 -3.65 5.59
C ALA A 17 -5.20 -2.77 6.83
N PHE A 18 -4.79 -3.28 7.99
CA PHE A 18 -5.11 -2.68 9.28
C PHE A 18 -4.58 -1.25 9.45
N HIS A 19 -3.29 -1.05 9.21
CA HIS A 19 -2.68 0.28 9.41
C HIS A 19 -2.88 1.19 8.21
N LEU A 20 -2.70 0.67 7.00
CA LEU A 20 -2.78 1.47 5.78
C LEU A 20 -4.21 1.78 5.37
N HIS A 21 -5.19 0.99 5.80
CA HIS A 21 -6.57 1.06 5.33
C HIS A 21 -6.66 0.98 3.80
N LEU A 22 -5.71 0.29 3.19
CA LEU A 22 -5.60 0.14 1.74
C LEU A 22 -6.12 -1.23 1.34
N LYS A 23 -6.97 -1.26 0.30
CA LYS A 23 -7.48 -2.51 -0.25
C LYS A 23 -6.51 -3.06 -1.30
N PRO A 24 -6.46 -4.40 -1.46
CA PRO A 24 -5.51 -5.01 -2.41
C PRO A 24 -5.63 -4.48 -3.85
N GLU A 25 -6.84 -4.20 -4.31
CA GLU A 25 -7.07 -3.74 -5.68
C GLU A 25 -6.52 -2.35 -5.95
N PHE A 26 -6.24 -1.56 -4.90
CA PHE A 26 -5.72 -0.20 -5.07
C PHE A 26 -4.21 -0.11 -4.94
N LEU A 27 -3.52 -1.21 -4.65
CA LEU A 27 -2.06 -1.22 -4.58
C LEU A 27 -1.46 -1.44 -5.97
N ALA A 28 -0.64 -0.49 -6.41
CA ALA A 28 0.11 -0.63 -7.67
C ALA A 28 1.34 -1.50 -7.47
N ASP A 29 1.90 -2.03 -8.57
CA ASP A 29 3.14 -2.80 -8.52
C ASP A 29 4.37 -1.93 -8.31
N LYS A 30 4.29 -0.64 -8.64
CA LYS A 30 5.34 0.34 -8.39
C LYS A 30 4.95 1.18 -7.19
N VAL A 31 5.80 1.19 -6.16
CA VAL A 31 5.51 1.86 -4.90
C VAL A 31 6.63 2.83 -4.55
N ILE A 32 6.26 4.06 -4.21
CA ILE A 32 7.19 5.06 -3.70
C ILE A 32 6.87 5.27 -2.21
N LEU A 33 7.87 5.06 -1.36
CA LEU A 33 7.75 5.32 0.08
C LEU A 33 8.40 6.65 0.43
N VAL A 34 7.67 7.47 1.18
CA VAL A 34 8.17 8.75 1.70
C VAL A 34 7.95 8.80 3.20
N GLY A 35 8.75 9.59 3.90
CA GLY A 35 8.62 9.71 5.37
C GLY A 35 7.46 10.62 5.78
N ASP A 36 7.18 11.65 5.03
CA ASP A 36 6.25 12.71 5.40
C ASP A 36 4.97 12.64 4.56
N GLN A 37 3.82 12.79 5.21
CA GLN A 37 2.52 12.82 4.53
C GLN A 37 2.42 13.93 3.48
N ASP A 38 3.05 15.07 3.73
CA ASP A 38 3.03 16.19 2.78
C ASP A 38 3.73 15.83 1.47
N ARG A 39 4.73 14.94 1.52
CA ARG A 39 5.41 14.48 0.32
C ARG A 39 4.53 13.60 -0.55
N VAL A 40 3.57 12.89 0.04
CA VAL A 40 2.61 12.10 -0.72
C VAL A 40 1.80 13.02 -1.64
N ASN A 41 1.33 14.14 -1.11
CA ASN A 41 0.61 15.13 -1.91
C ASN A 41 1.49 15.72 -3.01
N MET A 42 2.76 16.00 -2.70
CA MET A 42 3.70 16.52 -3.68
C MET A 42 3.91 15.53 -4.83
N VAL A 43 4.14 14.25 -4.51
CA VAL A 43 4.32 13.21 -5.54
C VAL A 43 3.04 13.06 -6.36
N ALA A 44 1.89 13.05 -5.71
CA ALA A 44 0.60 12.91 -6.39
C ALA A 44 0.32 14.07 -7.34
N SER A 45 0.87 15.26 -7.07
CA SER A 45 0.68 16.42 -7.96
C SER A 45 1.32 16.21 -9.35
N PHE A 46 2.24 15.26 -9.47
CA PHE A 46 2.84 14.90 -10.75
C PHE A 46 2.09 13.78 -11.48
N PHE A 47 1.08 13.20 -10.86
CA PHE A 47 0.29 12.15 -11.51
C PHE A 47 -0.56 12.74 -12.64
N ASP A 48 -0.87 11.88 -13.62
CA ASP A 48 -1.70 12.27 -14.76
C ASP A 48 -3.06 12.77 -14.28
N GLU A 49 -3.60 13.77 -14.95
CA GLU A 49 -4.89 14.36 -14.59
C GLU A 49 -5.98 13.31 -14.66
N GLY A 50 -6.79 13.24 -13.60
CA GLY A 50 -7.91 12.29 -13.53
C GLY A 50 -7.51 10.84 -13.30
N SER A 51 -6.22 10.57 -13.02
CA SER A 51 -5.73 9.19 -12.87
C SER A 51 -5.78 8.67 -11.43
N ILE A 52 -6.10 9.51 -10.45
CA ILE A 52 -6.11 9.11 -9.04
C ILE A 52 -7.20 8.06 -8.81
N GLU A 53 -6.79 6.86 -8.38
CA GLU A 53 -7.70 5.74 -8.09
C GLU A 53 -8.14 5.73 -6.65
N CYS A 54 -7.24 6.09 -5.74
CA CYS A 54 -7.56 6.14 -4.32
C CYS A 54 -6.70 7.18 -3.61
N ASP A 55 -7.23 7.70 -2.53
CA ASP A 55 -6.56 8.64 -1.63
C ASP A 55 -7.04 8.28 -0.23
N VAL A 56 -6.23 7.52 0.50
CA VAL A 56 -6.59 6.98 1.81
C VAL A 56 -5.60 7.45 2.85
N GLN A 57 -6.10 8.02 3.92
CA GLN A 57 -5.27 8.45 5.04
C GLN A 57 -5.75 7.81 6.34
N SER A 58 -4.82 7.22 7.09
CA SER A 58 -5.07 6.66 8.41
C SER A 58 -3.84 6.89 9.28
N ARG A 59 -3.99 7.63 10.36
CA ARG A 59 -2.88 8.01 11.24
C ARG A 59 -1.80 8.74 10.44
N GLU A 60 -0.52 8.32 10.57
CA GLU A 60 0.59 8.87 9.80
C GLU A 60 0.70 8.27 8.39
N PHE A 61 -0.12 7.29 8.06
CA PHE A 61 -0.07 6.61 6.77
C PHE A 61 -1.03 7.26 5.79
N HIS A 62 -0.50 7.76 4.68
CA HIS A 62 -1.29 8.34 3.60
C HIS A 62 -0.89 7.67 2.30
N THR A 63 -1.87 7.12 1.58
CA THR A 63 -1.65 6.41 0.32
C THR A 63 -2.45 7.08 -0.79
N ILE A 64 -1.77 7.44 -1.87
CA ILE A 64 -2.43 7.89 -3.10
C ILE A 64 -1.94 7.03 -4.24
N THR A 65 -2.86 6.40 -4.96
CA THR A 65 -2.56 5.60 -6.15
C THR A 65 -3.09 6.32 -7.38
N GLY A 66 -2.23 6.51 -8.36
CA GLY A 66 -2.56 7.16 -9.62
C GLY A 66 -1.61 6.70 -10.71
N LYS A 67 -1.53 7.47 -11.80
CA LYS A 67 -0.65 7.16 -12.92
C LYS A 67 0.28 8.31 -13.22
N PHE A 68 1.52 7.97 -13.58
CA PHE A 68 2.50 8.93 -14.09
C PHE A 68 2.95 8.45 -15.47
N ASN A 69 2.68 9.24 -16.50
CA ASN A 69 2.92 8.86 -17.90
C ASN A 69 2.31 7.50 -18.25
N GLY A 70 1.10 7.26 -17.77
CA GLY A 70 0.37 6.02 -18.00
C GLY A 70 0.79 4.84 -17.13
N LYS A 71 1.80 5.00 -16.27
CA LYS A 71 2.27 3.94 -15.36
C LYS A 71 1.63 4.10 -14.00
N ARG A 72 1.04 3.03 -13.51
CA ARG A 72 0.35 3.02 -12.22
C ARG A 72 1.35 3.00 -11.07
N ILE A 73 1.22 3.92 -10.13
CA ILE A 73 2.13 4.10 -9.01
C ILE A 73 1.32 4.35 -7.73
N SER A 74 1.72 3.71 -6.63
CA SER A 74 1.22 4.02 -5.29
C SER A 74 2.29 4.77 -4.52
N CYS A 75 1.94 5.92 -3.94
CA CYS A 75 2.82 6.68 -3.05
C CYS A 75 2.28 6.56 -1.64
N ILE A 76 3.13 6.12 -0.70
CA ILE A 76 2.73 5.82 0.67
C ILE A 76 3.68 6.51 1.64
N SER A 77 3.12 7.25 2.61
CA SER A 77 3.93 7.78 3.71
C SER A 77 4.10 6.73 4.80
N THR A 78 5.31 6.64 5.36
CA THR A 78 5.62 5.71 6.45
C THR A 78 5.66 6.40 7.80
N GLY A 79 5.66 7.73 7.84
CA GLY A 79 5.98 8.47 9.05
C GLY A 79 7.48 8.47 9.31
N ILE A 80 7.89 9.05 10.43
CA ILE A 80 9.31 9.17 10.80
C ILE A 80 9.65 8.09 11.82
N GLY A 81 10.03 6.92 11.39
CA GLY A 81 10.42 5.85 12.31
C GLY A 81 10.64 4.55 11.56
N THR A 82 11.63 3.78 12.01
CA THR A 82 11.97 2.51 11.38
C THR A 82 10.87 1.46 11.58
N ASP A 83 10.19 1.48 12.73
CA ASP A 83 9.12 0.53 13.02
C ASP A 83 7.93 0.71 12.07
N ASN A 84 7.60 1.96 11.74
CA ASN A 84 6.53 2.26 10.81
C ASN A 84 6.86 1.76 9.40
N CYS A 85 8.12 1.81 8.99
CA CYS A 85 8.54 1.29 7.70
C CYS A 85 8.32 -0.22 7.63
N ASP A 86 8.64 -0.95 8.70
CA ASP A 86 8.41 -2.40 8.76
C ASP A 86 6.91 -2.73 8.69
N ILE A 87 6.06 -1.97 9.38
CA ILE A 87 4.61 -2.14 9.32
C ILE A 87 4.11 -1.97 7.88
N VAL A 88 4.55 -0.90 7.22
CA VAL A 88 4.15 -0.62 5.83
C VAL A 88 4.61 -1.73 4.90
N MET A 89 5.87 -2.16 5.02
CA MET A 89 6.41 -3.23 4.16
C MET A 89 5.66 -4.55 4.35
N ASN A 90 5.33 -4.90 5.59
CA ASN A 90 4.57 -6.12 5.86
C ASN A 90 3.16 -6.05 5.29
N GLU A 91 2.49 -4.90 5.41
CA GLU A 91 1.13 -4.75 4.87
C GLU A 91 1.11 -4.68 3.36
N ILE A 92 2.11 -4.05 2.73
CA ILE A 92 2.24 -4.05 1.28
C ILE A 92 2.43 -5.47 0.76
N ASP A 93 3.30 -6.26 1.40
CA ASP A 93 3.52 -7.64 1.00
C ASP A 93 2.23 -8.46 1.13
N ALA A 94 1.50 -8.28 2.23
CA ALA A 94 0.22 -8.95 2.44
C ALA A 94 -0.79 -8.58 1.35
N LEU A 95 -0.91 -7.28 1.03
CA LEU A 95 -1.83 -6.81 0.00
C LEU A 95 -1.52 -7.41 -1.37
N ALA A 96 -0.23 -7.58 -1.68
CA ALA A 96 0.20 -8.08 -2.97
C ALA A 96 0.10 -9.59 -3.09
N ASN A 97 0.38 -10.33 -2.01
CA ASN A 97 0.68 -11.76 -2.08
C ASN A 97 -0.23 -12.65 -1.23
N ILE A 98 -1.16 -12.09 -0.48
CA ILE A 98 -2.10 -12.86 0.34
C ILE A 98 -3.52 -12.59 -0.14
N ASP A 99 -4.32 -13.65 -0.29
CA ASP A 99 -5.74 -13.52 -0.58
C ASP A 99 -6.46 -13.16 0.73
N PHE A 100 -7.00 -11.96 0.82
CA PHE A 100 -7.66 -11.48 2.04
C PHE A 100 -8.98 -12.20 2.34
N ASN A 101 -9.58 -12.83 1.35
CA ASN A 101 -10.82 -13.60 1.56
C ASN A 101 -10.54 -14.95 2.22
N THR A 102 -9.45 -15.62 1.81
CA THR A 102 -9.08 -16.94 2.33
C THR A 102 -7.96 -16.88 3.37
N ARG A 103 -7.26 -15.77 3.48
CA ARG A 103 -6.07 -15.56 4.32
C ARG A 103 -4.92 -16.49 3.95
N GLN A 104 -4.90 -16.99 2.72
CA GLN A 104 -3.85 -17.87 2.21
C GLN A 104 -2.97 -17.16 1.20
N GLU A 105 -1.72 -17.60 1.07
CA GLU A 105 -0.83 -17.08 0.05
C GLU A 105 -1.43 -17.29 -1.34
N LYS A 106 -1.28 -16.29 -2.20
CA LYS A 106 -1.69 -16.41 -3.61
C LYS A 106 -0.76 -17.37 -4.34
N GLU A 107 -1.30 -18.10 -5.31
CA GLU A 107 -0.48 -18.94 -6.19
C GLU A 107 0.43 -18.09 -7.07
N ASN A 108 -0.10 -16.99 -7.60
CA ASN A 108 0.64 -16.05 -8.45
C ASN A 108 1.01 -14.83 -7.63
N LYS A 109 2.24 -14.80 -7.14
CA LYS A 109 2.74 -13.67 -6.36
C LYS A 109 3.12 -12.51 -7.26
N ARG A 110 2.83 -11.29 -6.80
CA ARG A 110 3.20 -10.06 -7.49
C ARG A 110 4.62 -9.66 -7.11
N CYS A 111 5.35 -9.18 -8.10
CA CYS A 111 6.69 -8.61 -7.89
C CYS A 111 6.53 -7.10 -7.79
N LEU A 112 6.90 -6.52 -6.65
CA LEU A 112 6.75 -5.08 -6.42
C LEU A 112 8.09 -4.37 -6.59
N ASP A 113 8.07 -3.22 -7.27
CA ASP A 113 9.19 -2.30 -7.32
C ASP A 113 8.98 -1.21 -6.29
N ILE A 114 9.78 -1.22 -5.24
CA ILE A 114 9.63 -0.28 -4.12
C ILE A 114 10.86 0.62 -4.05
N VAL A 115 10.63 1.92 -4.07
CA VAL A 115 11.68 2.93 -3.93
C VAL A 115 11.34 3.80 -2.73
N ARG A 116 12.33 3.99 -1.86
CA ARG A 116 12.19 4.92 -0.74
C ARG A 116 12.98 6.20 -1.02
N ILE A 117 12.32 7.31 -0.80
CA ILE A 117 12.94 8.64 -0.96
C ILE A 117 13.16 9.27 0.42
#